data_fdb36394fb3b0463b084663d9b71d193
#
_entry.id   fdb36394fb3b0463b084663d9b71d193
#
_cell.length_a   1.000
_cell.length_b   1.000
_cell.length_c   1.000
_cell.angle_alpha   90.00
_cell.angle_beta   90.00
_cell.angle_gamma   90.00
#
_symmetry.space_group_name_H-M   'P 1'
#
loop_
_entity.id
_entity.type
_entity.pdbx_description
1 polymer ?
#
loop_
_entity_poly.entity_id
_entity_poly.type
_entity_poly.pdbx_seq_one_letter_code
_entity_poly.pdbx_strand_id
1 'polypeptide(L)'
;MDIPIFHDDQHGTAIISTAALLNALDLSGKKISDAKIVVNGAGAAGIACLELLKAMGMPNNNAILCDTKGVIHSERKENMNQWKSAHAIKTDCRTLEDALVGADIFFGLSVGNIISQKMALSMADNPIIFAMANPEPEITPEDVKECRSDAIIATGRSDYP
;
A
#
# COMPACT_ATOMS: atom_id res chain seq x y z
N MET A 1 -25.73 11.93 15.37
CA MET A 1 -25.05 13.16 15.79
C MET A 1 -25.30 14.21 14.71
N ASP A 2 -25.67 15.38 15.09
CA ASP A 2 -26.06 16.47 14.17
C ASP A 2 -24.90 17.48 14.00
N ILE A 3 -23.69 16.95 13.83
CA ILE A 3 -22.44 17.70 13.62
C ILE A 3 -21.63 17.07 12.49
N PRO A 4 -20.87 17.86 11.70
CA PRO A 4 -19.89 17.32 10.76
C PRO A 4 -18.83 16.50 11.49
N ILE A 5 -18.54 15.31 10.96
CA ILE A 5 -17.53 14.40 11.51
C ILE A 5 -16.51 14.09 10.42
N PHE A 6 -15.23 14.28 10.73
CA PHE A 6 -14.10 13.90 9.88
C PHE A 6 -13.14 13.01 10.68
N HIS A 7 -12.76 11.87 10.12
CA HIS A 7 -11.82 10.94 10.73
C HIS A 7 -10.49 11.04 9.98
N ASP A 8 -9.50 11.69 10.58
CA ASP A 8 -8.23 12.00 9.92
C ASP A 8 -7.41 10.74 9.63
N ASP A 9 -7.32 9.81 10.57
CA ASP A 9 -6.61 8.53 10.37
C ASP A 9 -7.17 7.70 9.19
N GLN A 10 -8.39 7.97 8.78
CA GLN A 10 -9.03 7.32 7.62
C GLN A 10 -8.89 8.20 6.38
N HIS A 11 -9.51 9.37 6.38
CA HIS A 11 -9.65 10.21 5.19
C HIS A 11 -8.46 11.12 4.96
N GLY A 12 -7.85 11.66 6.03
CA GLY A 12 -6.62 12.47 5.93
C GLY A 12 -5.46 11.63 5.39
N THR A 13 -5.27 10.44 5.93
CA THR A 13 -4.26 9.49 5.43
C THR A 13 -4.48 9.16 3.96
N ALA A 14 -5.72 8.89 3.54
CA ALA A 14 -6.02 8.58 2.14
C ALA A 14 -5.71 9.77 1.22
N ILE A 15 -6.08 10.98 1.61
CA ILE A 15 -5.85 12.20 0.80
C ILE A 15 -4.35 12.47 0.65
N ILE A 16 -3.59 12.49 1.74
CA ILE A 16 -2.18 12.86 1.70
C ILE A 16 -1.33 11.81 0.99
N SER A 17 -1.55 10.52 1.26
CA SER A 17 -0.80 9.45 0.61
C SER A 17 -1.12 9.35 -0.89
N THR A 18 -2.37 9.59 -1.28
CA THR A 18 -2.74 9.62 -2.71
C THR A 18 -2.12 10.84 -3.41
N ALA A 19 -2.12 12.01 -2.79
CA ALA A 19 -1.46 13.21 -3.35
C ALA A 19 0.06 12.98 -3.54
N ALA A 20 0.71 12.37 -2.54
CA ALA A 20 2.13 12.00 -2.64
C ALA A 20 2.36 10.96 -3.76
N LEU A 21 1.45 9.97 -3.88
CA LEU A 21 1.55 8.96 -4.93
C LEU A 21 1.44 9.56 -6.34
N LEU A 22 0.58 10.54 -6.57
CA LEU A 22 0.48 11.20 -7.88
C LEU A 22 1.81 11.84 -8.29
N ASN A 23 2.49 12.52 -7.35
CA ASN A 23 3.81 13.08 -7.61
C ASN A 23 4.86 11.98 -7.85
N ALA A 24 4.82 10.89 -7.09
CA ALA A 24 5.75 9.78 -7.26
C ALA A 24 5.53 9.04 -8.60
N LEU A 25 4.29 8.91 -9.06
CA LEU A 25 3.97 8.34 -10.38
C LEU A 25 4.52 9.22 -11.50
N ASP A 26 4.38 10.55 -11.39
CA ASP A 26 4.94 11.50 -12.37
C ASP A 26 6.47 11.39 -12.42
N LEU A 27 7.14 11.36 -11.27
CA LEU A 27 8.59 11.20 -11.17
C LEU A 27 9.10 9.87 -11.74
N SER A 28 8.36 8.78 -11.51
CA SER A 28 8.73 7.44 -12.00
C SER A 28 8.30 7.17 -13.45
N GLY A 29 7.53 8.06 -14.06
CA GLY A 29 6.95 7.88 -15.39
C GLY A 29 5.87 6.78 -15.46
N LYS A 30 5.32 6.37 -14.34
CA LYS A 30 4.28 5.33 -14.25
C LYS A 30 2.89 5.94 -14.32
N LYS A 31 1.92 5.16 -14.84
CA LYS A 31 0.50 5.55 -14.87
C LYS A 31 -0.28 4.73 -13.87
N ILE A 32 -1.19 5.38 -13.15
CA ILE A 32 -2.05 4.70 -12.16
C ILE A 32 -2.90 3.58 -12.78
N SER A 33 -3.30 3.73 -14.06
CA SER A 33 -4.07 2.72 -14.78
C SER A 33 -3.33 1.41 -15.05
N ASP A 34 -1.99 1.46 -15.08
CA ASP A 34 -1.16 0.33 -15.46
C ASP A 34 -0.42 -0.26 -14.26
N ALA A 35 -0.26 0.54 -13.19
CA ALA A 35 0.49 0.18 -12.02
C ALA A 35 -0.21 -0.87 -11.16
N LYS A 36 0.57 -1.80 -10.59
CA LYS A 36 0.14 -2.78 -9.58
C LYS A 36 0.48 -2.26 -8.19
N ILE A 37 -0.54 -2.14 -7.34
CA ILE A 37 -0.37 -1.73 -5.95
C ILE A 37 -0.63 -2.86 -4.96
N VAL A 38 0.17 -2.90 -3.91
CA VAL A 38 -0.06 -3.71 -2.71
C VAL A 38 -0.30 -2.77 -1.53
N VAL A 39 -1.48 -2.84 -0.94
CA VAL A 39 -1.84 -2.13 0.30
C VAL A 39 -1.80 -3.13 1.45
N ASN A 40 -0.92 -2.92 2.40
CA ASN A 40 -0.79 -3.77 3.58
C ASN A 40 -1.32 -3.07 4.82
N GLY A 41 -2.43 -3.58 5.34
CA GLY A 41 -3.23 -3.00 6.42
C GLY A 41 -4.67 -2.78 5.97
N ALA A 42 -5.55 -3.76 6.21
CA ALA A 42 -6.97 -3.72 5.83
C ALA A 42 -7.85 -3.08 6.93
N GLY A 43 -7.33 -2.05 7.59
CA GLY A 43 -8.04 -1.17 8.50
C GLY A 43 -8.70 0.01 7.77
N ALA A 44 -9.21 0.98 8.52
CA ALA A 44 -9.92 2.14 7.99
C ALA A 44 -9.07 2.95 7.00
N ALA A 45 -7.79 3.21 7.34
CA ALA A 45 -6.86 3.94 6.48
C ALA A 45 -6.58 3.19 5.16
N GLY A 46 -6.22 1.89 5.24
CA GLY A 46 -5.89 1.10 4.04
C GLY A 46 -7.05 0.95 3.08
N ILE A 47 -8.26 0.73 3.61
CA ILE A 47 -9.47 0.66 2.79
C ILE A 47 -9.76 2.01 2.14
N ALA A 48 -9.70 3.11 2.90
CA ALA A 48 -9.95 4.45 2.35
C ALA A 48 -8.92 4.85 1.27
N CYS A 49 -7.63 4.53 1.48
CA CYS A 49 -6.59 4.73 0.46
C CYS A 49 -6.95 3.97 -0.81
N LEU A 50 -7.28 2.69 -0.68
CA LEU A 50 -7.58 1.83 -1.82
C LEU A 50 -8.83 2.29 -2.59
N GLU A 51 -9.87 2.71 -1.89
CA GLU A 51 -11.09 3.28 -2.49
C GLU A 51 -10.78 4.56 -3.28
N LEU A 52 -9.99 5.46 -2.70
CA LEU A 52 -9.60 6.70 -3.37
C LEU A 52 -8.76 6.43 -4.62
N LEU A 53 -7.79 5.52 -4.56
CA LEU A 53 -6.96 5.14 -5.71
C LEU A 53 -7.79 4.52 -6.83
N LYS A 54 -8.76 3.67 -6.50
CA LYS A 54 -9.70 3.10 -7.47
C LYS A 54 -10.58 4.18 -8.11
N ALA A 55 -11.08 5.14 -7.32
CA ALA A 55 -11.83 6.28 -7.84
C ALA A 55 -10.99 7.16 -8.79
N MET A 56 -9.67 7.18 -8.63
CA MET A 56 -8.74 7.89 -9.50
C MET A 56 -8.28 7.09 -10.73
N GLY A 57 -8.81 5.91 -10.96
CA GLY A 57 -8.59 5.14 -12.18
C GLY A 57 -7.71 3.91 -12.03
N MET A 58 -7.35 3.51 -10.80
CA MET A 58 -6.65 2.24 -10.60
C MET A 58 -7.60 1.06 -10.85
N PRO A 59 -7.24 0.10 -11.72
CA PRO A 59 -8.06 -1.07 -11.96
C PRO A 59 -8.18 -1.97 -10.72
N ASN A 60 -9.37 -2.52 -10.48
CA ASN A 60 -9.60 -3.39 -9.32
C ASN A 60 -8.62 -4.57 -9.24
N ASN A 61 -8.29 -5.18 -10.38
CA ASN A 61 -7.41 -6.35 -10.43
C ASN A 61 -5.93 -6.02 -10.20
N ASN A 62 -5.55 -4.73 -10.30
CA ASN A 62 -4.19 -4.27 -10.06
C ASN A 62 -3.95 -3.90 -8.59
N ALA A 63 -4.99 -3.95 -7.76
CA ALA A 63 -4.95 -3.51 -6.37
C ALA A 63 -5.12 -4.70 -5.43
N ILE A 64 -4.04 -5.10 -4.76
CA ILE A 64 -4.00 -6.21 -3.81
C ILE A 64 -4.06 -5.63 -2.39
N LEU A 65 -5.04 -6.05 -1.61
CA LEU A 65 -5.16 -5.72 -0.19
C LEU A 65 -4.67 -6.90 0.67
N CYS A 66 -3.82 -6.60 1.65
CA CYS A 66 -3.30 -7.58 2.61
C CYS A 66 -3.67 -7.19 4.04
N ASP A 67 -3.77 -8.18 4.91
CA ASP A 67 -3.87 -8.03 6.36
C ASP A 67 -2.96 -9.04 7.09
N THR A 68 -3.10 -9.17 8.41
CA THR A 68 -2.30 -10.09 9.24
C THR A 68 -2.41 -11.57 8.84
N LYS A 69 -3.38 -11.94 8.01
CA LYS A 69 -3.59 -13.29 7.47
C LYS A 69 -3.14 -13.43 6.01
N GLY A 70 -2.48 -12.40 5.46
CA GLY A 70 -2.02 -12.36 4.08
C GLY A 70 -3.00 -11.70 3.12
N VAL A 71 -2.98 -12.11 1.87
CA VAL A 71 -3.76 -11.51 0.79
C VAL A 71 -5.27 -11.70 0.98
N ILE A 72 -6.04 -10.64 0.74
CA ILE A 72 -7.50 -10.68 0.69
C ILE A 72 -7.92 -11.08 -0.72
N HIS A 73 -8.15 -12.38 -0.90
CA HIS A 73 -8.53 -12.97 -2.19
C HIS A 73 -9.99 -13.47 -2.18
N SER A 74 -10.58 -13.64 -3.35
CA SER A 74 -12.02 -13.97 -3.52
C SER A 74 -12.48 -15.27 -2.85
N GLU A 75 -11.57 -16.22 -2.65
CA GLU A 75 -11.87 -17.52 -2.02
C GLU A 75 -11.64 -17.52 -0.51
N ARG A 76 -11.09 -16.44 0.05
CA ARG A 76 -10.77 -16.33 1.46
C ARG A 76 -12.03 -16.21 2.30
N LYS A 77 -12.12 -17.00 3.36
CA LYS A 77 -13.24 -16.98 4.32
C LYS A 77 -12.84 -16.48 5.70
N GLU A 78 -11.58 -16.67 6.08
CA GLU A 78 -11.06 -16.30 7.39
C GLU A 78 -10.83 -14.80 7.51
N ASN A 79 -11.22 -14.21 8.66
CA ASN A 79 -10.99 -12.80 8.99
C ASN A 79 -11.54 -11.82 7.94
N MET A 80 -12.69 -12.16 7.36
CA MET A 80 -13.37 -11.32 6.36
C MET A 80 -14.52 -10.53 6.99
N ASN A 81 -14.79 -9.38 6.40
CA ASN A 81 -15.97 -8.55 6.65
C ASN A 81 -16.42 -7.91 5.32
N GLN A 82 -17.52 -7.15 5.36
CA GLN A 82 -18.08 -6.52 4.16
C GLN A 82 -17.07 -5.60 3.44
N TRP A 83 -16.26 -4.86 4.20
CA TRP A 83 -15.27 -3.91 3.67
C TRP A 83 -14.13 -4.63 2.96
N LYS A 84 -13.56 -5.65 3.59
CA LYS A 84 -12.52 -6.49 2.98
C LYS A 84 -13.04 -7.25 1.76
N SER A 85 -14.26 -7.76 1.84
CA SER A 85 -14.88 -8.51 0.74
C SER A 85 -15.09 -7.67 -0.51
N ALA A 86 -15.38 -6.37 -0.36
CA ALA A 86 -15.50 -5.44 -1.48
C ALA A 86 -14.20 -5.24 -2.27
N HIS A 87 -13.05 -5.55 -1.66
CA HIS A 87 -11.73 -5.41 -2.29
C HIS A 87 -11.05 -6.75 -2.56
N ALA A 88 -11.72 -7.87 -2.32
CA ALA A 88 -11.19 -9.20 -2.62
C ALA A 88 -11.06 -9.41 -4.13
N ILE A 89 -9.89 -9.84 -4.58
CA ILE A 89 -9.60 -10.09 -5.98
C ILE A 89 -9.31 -11.57 -6.24
N LYS A 90 -9.47 -12.01 -7.49
CA LYS A 90 -9.04 -13.35 -7.90
C LYS A 90 -7.53 -13.32 -8.17
N THR A 91 -6.77 -14.02 -7.33
CA THR A 91 -5.30 -14.11 -7.44
C THR A 91 -4.80 -15.38 -6.78
N ASP A 92 -3.64 -15.87 -7.22
CA ASP A 92 -2.94 -17.00 -6.61
C ASP A 92 -2.01 -16.57 -5.45
N CYS A 93 -1.77 -15.26 -5.28
CA CYS A 93 -1.00 -14.75 -4.15
C CYS A 93 -1.72 -15.04 -2.83
N ARG A 94 -0.98 -15.48 -1.83
CA ARG A 94 -1.50 -15.78 -0.48
C ARG A 94 -0.81 -14.94 0.60
N THR A 95 0.46 -14.64 0.43
CA THR A 95 1.29 -13.88 1.38
C THR A 95 1.59 -12.48 0.87
N LEU A 96 2.05 -11.60 1.76
CA LEU A 96 2.55 -10.27 1.38
C LEU A 96 3.77 -10.40 0.43
N GLU A 97 4.65 -11.38 0.68
CA GLU A 97 5.81 -11.66 -0.19
C GLU A 97 5.36 -11.99 -1.61
N ASP A 98 4.37 -12.87 -1.78
CA ASP A 98 3.82 -13.20 -3.10
C ASP A 98 3.24 -11.96 -3.81
N ALA A 99 2.52 -11.13 -3.06
CA ALA A 99 1.87 -9.94 -3.60
C ALA A 99 2.87 -8.90 -4.11
N LEU A 100 4.02 -8.76 -3.43
CA LEU A 100 5.05 -7.79 -3.76
C LEU A 100 5.84 -8.14 -5.03
N VAL A 101 5.86 -9.39 -5.46
CA VAL A 101 6.56 -9.77 -6.70
C VAL A 101 6.00 -9.00 -7.90
N GLY A 102 6.85 -8.16 -8.50
CA GLY A 102 6.49 -7.32 -9.63
C GLY A 102 5.47 -6.22 -9.31
N ALA A 103 5.30 -5.86 -8.04
CA ALA A 103 4.45 -4.73 -7.67
C ALA A 103 5.18 -3.40 -7.92
N ASP A 104 4.47 -2.41 -8.47
CA ASP A 104 4.99 -1.07 -8.71
C ASP A 104 4.92 -0.19 -7.47
N ILE A 105 3.90 -0.42 -6.62
CA ILE A 105 3.58 0.45 -5.49
C ILE A 105 3.33 -0.41 -4.26
N PHE A 106 3.91 -0.02 -3.14
CA PHE A 106 3.61 -0.54 -1.82
C PHE A 106 3.09 0.58 -0.90
N PHE A 107 1.93 0.37 -0.30
CA PHE A 107 1.36 1.19 0.77
C PHE A 107 1.34 0.39 2.07
N GLY A 108 2.23 0.72 2.99
CA GLY A 108 2.31 0.16 4.33
C GLY A 108 1.49 0.99 5.33
N LEU A 109 0.47 0.36 5.91
CA LEU A 109 -0.45 0.96 6.88
C LEU A 109 -0.74 -0.02 8.02
N SER A 110 0.28 -0.76 8.46
CA SER A 110 0.11 -1.86 9.41
C SER A 110 1.10 -1.80 10.57
N VAL A 111 2.14 -2.62 10.54
CA VAL A 111 3.16 -2.70 11.59
C VAL A 111 4.55 -2.63 10.98
N GLY A 112 5.50 -2.12 11.76
CA GLY A 112 6.88 -1.95 11.31
C GLY A 112 7.63 -3.26 11.06
N ASN A 113 8.72 -3.16 10.29
CA ASN A 113 9.71 -4.22 10.06
C ASN A 113 9.17 -5.51 9.45
N ILE A 114 8.15 -5.41 8.59
CA ILE A 114 7.54 -6.58 7.93
C ILE A 114 7.98 -6.78 6.47
N ILE A 115 8.63 -5.77 5.89
CA ILE A 115 9.20 -5.85 4.55
C ILE A 115 10.69 -6.10 4.67
N SER A 116 11.17 -7.20 4.09
CA SER A 116 12.59 -7.49 3.97
C SER A 116 13.19 -6.83 2.72
N GLN A 117 14.52 -6.65 2.70
CA GLN A 117 15.23 -6.20 1.49
C GLN A 117 14.96 -7.12 0.29
N LYS A 118 14.84 -8.44 0.52
CA LYS A 118 14.48 -9.42 -0.53
C LYS A 118 13.10 -9.12 -1.13
N MET A 119 12.12 -8.76 -0.30
CA MET A 119 10.78 -8.38 -0.76
C MET A 119 10.82 -7.06 -1.53
N ALA A 120 11.58 -6.08 -1.06
CA ALA A 120 11.78 -4.82 -1.78
C ALA A 120 12.46 -5.04 -3.15
N LEU A 121 13.44 -5.94 -3.23
CA LEU A 121 14.10 -6.32 -4.49
C LEU A 121 13.18 -7.06 -5.48
N SER A 122 12.15 -7.76 -4.99
CA SER A 122 11.21 -8.49 -5.85
C SER A 122 10.17 -7.60 -6.54
N MET A 123 10.05 -6.34 -6.12
CA MET A 123 9.15 -5.36 -6.73
C MET A 123 9.63 -4.99 -8.15
N ALA A 124 8.77 -4.37 -8.92
CA ALA A 124 9.09 -3.86 -10.25
C ALA A 124 10.22 -2.82 -10.23
N ASP A 125 10.75 -2.47 -11.40
CA ASP A 125 11.72 -1.40 -11.55
C ASP A 125 11.11 -0.04 -11.14
N ASN A 126 11.92 0.84 -10.55
CA ASN A 126 11.51 2.15 -10.04
C ASN A 126 10.25 2.07 -9.15
N PRO A 127 10.25 1.23 -8.08
CA PRO A 127 9.07 1.08 -7.26
C PRO A 127 8.84 2.29 -6.36
N ILE A 128 7.59 2.49 -5.99
CA ILE A 128 7.16 3.50 -5.03
C ILE A 128 6.82 2.77 -3.73
N ILE A 129 7.54 3.09 -2.65
CA ILE A 129 7.41 2.43 -1.35
C ILE A 129 7.00 3.47 -0.31
N PHE A 130 5.74 3.45 0.11
CA PHE A 130 5.24 4.27 1.20
C PHE A 130 5.08 3.40 2.45
N ALA A 131 6.11 3.43 3.32
CA ALA A 131 6.18 2.66 4.56
C ALA A 131 5.69 3.54 5.72
N MET A 132 4.37 3.61 5.91
CA MET A 132 3.71 4.60 6.75
C MET A 132 3.34 4.08 8.15
N ALA A 133 3.75 2.87 8.53
CA ALA A 133 3.55 2.37 9.89
C ALA A 133 4.29 3.25 10.92
N ASN A 134 3.68 3.39 12.10
CA ASN A 134 4.16 4.24 13.18
C ASN A 134 4.15 3.44 14.50
N PRO A 135 5.23 3.47 15.34
CA PRO A 135 6.42 4.34 15.23
C PRO A 135 7.50 3.86 14.23
N GLU A 136 7.56 2.57 13.93
CA GLU A 136 8.55 2.00 13.02
C GLU A 136 7.92 1.75 11.64
N PRO A 137 8.57 2.17 10.53
CA PRO A 137 8.08 1.88 9.18
C PRO A 137 8.17 0.38 8.86
N GLU A 138 7.42 -0.08 7.87
CA GLU A 138 7.45 -1.47 7.39
C GLU A 138 8.84 -1.89 6.88
N ILE A 139 9.59 -0.94 6.34
CA ILE A 139 11.01 -1.03 5.97
C ILE A 139 11.61 0.37 6.09
N THR A 140 12.85 0.47 6.56
CA THR A 140 13.51 1.78 6.68
C THR A 140 14.02 2.28 5.33
N PRO A 141 14.12 3.62 5.12
CA PRO A 141 14.74 4.17 3.92
C PRO A 141 16.18 3.70 3.72
N GLU A 142 16.91 3.49 4.82
CA GLU A 142 18.28 2.96 4.82
C GLU A 142 18.32 1.57 4.22
N ASP A 143 17.48 0.64 4.70
CA ASP A 143 17.41 -0.74 4.21
C ASP A 143 17.04 -0.80 2.71
N VAL A 144 16.16 0.08 2.27
CA VAL A 144 15.82 0.15 0.84
C VAL A 144 16.99 0.67 0.02
N LYS A 145 17.66 1.74 0.47
CA LYS A 145 18.83 2.31 -0.22
C LYS A 145 20.02 1.36 -0.28
N GLU A 146 20.17 0.47 0.71
CA GLU A 146 21.22 -0.56 0.69
C GLU A 146 21.01 -1.60 -0.41
N CYS A 147 19.75 -1.96 -0.69
CA CYS A 147 19.47 -3.03 -1.65
C CYS A 147 19.10 -2.51 -3.05
N ARG A 148 18.57 -1.28 -3.18
CA ARG A 148 18.22 -0.71 -4.49
C ARG A 148 18.26 0.81 -4.48
N SER A 149 18.69 1.40 -5.60
CA SER A 149 18.88 2.85 -5.77
C SER A 149 17.78 3.53 -6.58
N ASP A 150 16.85 2.77 -7.17
CA ASP A 150 15.81 3.26 -8.08
C ASP A 150 14.45 3.50 -7.40
N ALA A 151 14.32 3.15 -6.11
CA ALA A 151 13.06 3.27 -5.37
C ALA A 151 12.77 4.72 -4.94
N ILE A 152 11.52 5.15 -5.11
CA ILE A 152 10.97 6.32 -4.41
C ILE A 152 10.41 5.82 -3.08
N ILE A 153 10.96 6.31 -1.97
CA ILE A 153 10.50 5.91 -0.64
C ILE A 153 10.01 7.10 0.18
N ALA A 154 8.92 6.90 0.89
CA ALA A 154 8.42 7.82 1.92
C ALA A 154 7.98 7.06 3.16
N THR A 155 8.06 7.72 4.32
CA THR A 155 7.59 7.20 5.61
C THR A 155 6.49 8.07 6.18
N GLY A 156 5.77 7.57 7.19
CA GLY A 156 4.82 8.35 7.98
C GLY A 156 5.46 9.23 9.07
N ARG A 157 6.78 9.33 9.10
CA ARG A 157 7.54 10.03 10.14
C ARG A 157 8.05 11.38 9.66
N SER A 158 7.92 12.39 10.51
CA SER A 158 8.38 13.76 10.23
C SER A 158 9.88 13.99 10.52
N ASP A 159 10.57 13.01 11.11
CA ASP A 159 12.01 13.04 11.40
C ASP A 159 12.87 12.44 10.27
N TYR A 160 12.27 11.88 9.24
CA TYR A 160 12.96 11.58 8.00
C TYR A 160 12.93 12.80 7.05
N PRO A 161 14.06 13.09 6.38
CA PRO A 161 14.15 14.23 5.47
C PRO A 161 13.29 14.06 4.20
#